data_eb81ac3e5a9cdb4cb6f1025a46c04e44
#
_entry.id   eb81ac3e5a9cdb4cb6f1025a46c04e44
#
_cell.length_a   1.000
_cell.length_b   1.000
_cell.length_c   1.000
_cell.angle_alpha   90.00
_cell.angle_beta   90.00
_cell.angle_gamma   90.00
#
_symmetry.space_group_name_H-M   'P 1'
#
loop_
_entity.id
_entity.type
_entity.pdbx_description
1 polymer ?
#
loop_
_entity_poly.entity_id
_entity_poly.type
_entity_poly.pdbx_seq_one_letter_code
_entity_poly.pdbx_strand_id
1 'polypeptide(L)'
;MLIQVNGDPLYAYTSGKQVDAAKPTVVFIHGALNDHSVWILQSRWFAHHGWNVLAIDLPGQGRSGGQPPESVEQAADTVLALLDTLGVEQAALVGHSFGSLIALEAAARAPARVSHLGLVGTAFPMKVSPALLEGSVKAPEQAIAMVNVFSHSTLCPPPSALGPGTWLYGASRALMRRMLASNADTNVFHAGFKACDSYANGEQAMAAVHCPTLFLVGRHDQMTPSRAAKALAAHARLAKIVEVNAGHSLMTEAPDEVLFALRDFLAE
;
A
#
# COMPACT_ATOMS: atom_id res chain seq x y z
N MET A 1 0.81 13.14 11.86
CA MET A 1 2.01 13.40 12.69
C MET A 1 3.22 13.37 11.77
N LEU A 2 4.20 14.26 11.99
CA LEU A 2 5.51 14.17 11.31
C LEU A 2 6.50 13.51 12.28
N ILE A 3 7.26 12.53 11.78
CA ILE A 3 8.21 11.72 12.53
C ILE A 3 9.55 11.81 11.81
N GLN A 4 10.64 12.07 12.53
CA GLN A 4 11.98 12.10 11.93
C GLN A 4 12.49 10.67 11.76
N VAL A 5 12.58 10.19 10.54
CA VAL A 5 13.06 8.84 10.19
C VAL A 5 14.27 8.99 9.28
N ASN A 6 15.41 8.47 9.69
CA ASN A 6 16.68 8.56 8.93
C ASN A 6 17.10 10.00 8.54
N GLY A 7 16.66 11.01 9.31
CA GLY A 7 16.96 12.41 9.04
C GLY A 7 15.91 13.17 8.22
N ASP A 8 14.91 12.49 7.68
CA ASP A 8 13.85 13.09 6.89
C ASP A 8 12.49 13.04 7.64
N PRO A 9 11.60 14.04 7.44
CA PRO A 9 10.27 14.02 8.04
C PRO A 9 9.36 13.06 7.29
N LEU A 10 8.94 11.98 7.93
CA LEU A 10 7.93 11.05 7.45
C LEU A 10 6.56 11.39 8.04
N TYR A 11 5.56 11.57 7.21
CA TYR A 11 4.19 11.79 7.65
C TYR A 11 3.47 10.47 7.89
N ALA A 12 2.78 10.36 9.03
CA ALA A 12 1.82 9.31 9.33
C ALA A 12 0.50 9.90 9.81
N TYR A 13 -0.61 9.45 9.22
CA TYR A 13 -1.94 9.68 9.77
C TYR A 13 -2.15 8.72 10.95
N THR A 14 -2.48 9.29 12.12
CA THR A 14 -2.62 8.55 13.38
C THR A 14 -3.99 8.78 14.05
N SER A 15 -4.96 9.32 13.29
CA SER A 15 -6.23 9.81 13.84
C SER A 15 -6.06 10.85 14.98
N GLY A 16 -4.97 11.63 14.94
CA GLY A 16 -4.64 12.63 15.95
C GLY A 16 -4.13 12.06 17.29
N LYS A 17 -3.86 10.74 17.35
CA LYS A 17 -3.39 10.06 18.56
C LYS A 17 -1.88 9.88 18.54
N GLN A 18 -1.28 9.82 19.73
CA GLN A 18 0.09 9.34 19.89
C GLN A 18 0.11 7.81 19.98
N VAL A 19 1.26 7.21 19.66
CA VAL A 19 1.46 5.76 19.81
C VAL A 19 1.43 5.40 21.31
N ASP A 20 0.62 4.42 21.65
CA ASP A 20 0.44 3.88 22.99
C ASP A 20 1.04 2.46 23.01
N ALA A 21 2.11 2.25 23.77
CA ALA A 21 2.80 0.97 23.83
C ALA A 21 1.94 -0.21 24.30
N ALA A 22 0.81 0.07 24.97
CA ALA A 22 -0.13 -0.96 25.41
C ALA A 22 -1.09 -1.46 24.32
N LYS A 23 -1.07 -0.85 23.12
CA LYS A 23 -1.98 -1.19 22.02
C LYS A 23 -1.26 -1.83 20.86
N PRO A 24 -1.91 -2.78 20.15
CA PRO A 24 -1.38 -3.29 18.91
C PRO A 24 -1.24 -2.16 17.87
N THR A 25 -0.24 -2.27 17.02
CA THR A 25 0.06 -1.26 15.99
C THR A 25 -0.18 -1.84 14.60
N VAL A 26 -0.81 -1.06 13.72
CA VAL A 26 -0.93 -1.36 12.29
C VAL A 26 -0.34 -0.23 11.46
N VAL A 27 0.52 -0.59 10.52
CA VAL A 27 1.10 0.32 9.52
C VAL A 27 0.41 0.07 8.18
N PHE A 28 -0.19 1.10 7.62
CA PHE A 28 -0.79 1.08 6.28
C PHE A 28 0.15 1.76 5.29
N ILE A 29 0.51 1.05 4.22
CA ILE A 29 1.47 1.49 3.20
C ILE A 29 0.75 1.57 1.86
N HIS A 30 0.70 2.77 1.28
CA HIS A 30 0.01 3.01 0.02
C HIS A 30 0.77 2.51 -1.22
N GLY A 31 0.08 2.39 -2.36
CA GLY A 31 0.65 2.06 -3.66
C GLY A 31 1.32 3.26 -4.35
N ALA A 32 1.94 3.01 -5.51
CA ALA A 32 2.52 4.06 -6.33
C ALA A 32 1.47 5.12 -6.71
N LEU A 33 1.87 6.40 -6.75
CA LEU A 33 1.00 7.56 -7.02
C LEU A 33 -0.19 7.72 -6.05
N ASN A 34 -0.10 7.17 -4.85
CA ASN A 34 -1.10 7.33 -3.81
C ASN A 34 -0.49 8.01 -2.57
N ASP A 35 -1.31 8.29 -1.58
CA ASP A 35 -0.93 8.75 -0.25
C ASP A 35 -1.72 7.99 0.84
N HIS A 36 -1.48 8.31 2.10
CA HIS A 36 -2.18 7.71 3.25
C HIS A 36 -3.71 7.75 3.13
N SER A 37 -4.28 8.69 2.36
CA SER A 37 -5.74 8.88 2.29
C SER A 37 -6.49 7.73 1.62
N VAL A 38 -5.81 6.88 0.83
CA VAL A 38 -6.44 5.67 0.28
C VAL A 38 -6.87 4.68 1.38
N TRP A 39 -6.28 4.78 2.55
CA TRP A 39 -6.58 3.98 3.73
C TRP A 39 -7.51 4.66 4.73
N ILE A 40 -8.12 5.82 4.38
CA ILE A 40 -8.80 6.67 5.37
C ILE A 40 -9.94 5.95 6.11
N LEU A 41 -10.71 5.10 5.44
CA LEU A 41 -11.82 4.37 6.06
C LEU A 41 -11.28 3.29 7.02
N GLN A 42 -10.34 2.47 6.56
CA GLN A 42 -9.73 1.40 7.35
C GLN A 42 -8.95 1.98 8.54
N SER A 43 -8.08 2.96 8.28
CA SER A 43 -7.24 3.57 9.33
C SER A 43 -8.07 4.23 10.43
N ARG A 44 -9.16 4.91 10.08
CA ARG A 44 -10.08 5.50 11.08
C ARG A 44 -10.76 4.44 11.91
N TRP A 45 -11.25 3.37 11.27
CA TRP A 45 -11.90 2.29 12.00
C TRP A 45 -10.96 1.67 13.05
N PHE A 46 -9.76 1.26 12.65
CA PHE A 46 -8.77 0.66 13.55
C PHE A 46 -8.38 1.61 14.69
N ALA A 47 -8.18 2.91 14.39
CA ALA A 47 -7.85 3.92 15.40
C ALA A 47 -8.95 4.10 16.46
N HIS A 48 -10.23 3.86 16.10
CA HIS A 48 -11.35 3.91 17.02
C HIS A 48 -11.63 2.59 17.74
N HIS A 49 -10.99 1.49 17.31
CA HIS A 49 -11.17 0.15 17.85
C HIS A 49 -9.91 -0.40 18.53
N GLY A 50 -9.16 0.46 19.20
CA GLY A 50 -8.11 0.06 20.12
C GLY A 50 -6.72 -0.12 19.52
N TRP A 51 -6.50 0.27 18.26
CA TRP A 51 -5.21 0.15 17.59
C TRP A 51 -4.45 1.48 17.55
N ASN A 52 -3.11 1.40 17.61
CA ASN A 52 -2.26 2.44 17.05
C ASN A 52 -2.29 2.30 15.53
N VAL A 53 -2.48 3.40 14.83
CA VAL A 53 -2.53 3.43 13.37
C VAL A 53 -1.46 4.35 12.83
N LEU A 54 -0.72 3.87 11.87
CA LEU A 54 0.30 4.59 11.12
C LEU A 54 0.00 4.44 9.62
N ALA A 55 -0.91 5.25 9.06
CA ALA A 55 -1.06 5.29 7.60
C ALA A 55 -0.06 6.33 7.06
N ILE A 56 1.02 5.83 6.47
CA ILE A 56 2.17 6.66 6.09
C ILE A 56 2.03 7.25 4.68
N ASP A 57 2.64 8.42 4.47
CA ASP A 57 3.07 8.85 3.15
C ASP A 57 4.52 8.38 2.96
N LEU A 58 4.81 7.67 1.87
CA LEU A 58 6.18 7.23 1.57
C LEU A 58 7.13 8.43 1.41
N PRO A 59 8.43 8.28 1.65
CA PRO A 59 9.40 9.36 1.48
C PRO A 59 9.26 10.08 0.15
N GLY A 60 9.38 11.41 0.17
CA GLY A 60 9.24 12.27 -1.01
C GLY A 60 7.86 12.35 -1.62
N GLN A 61 6.82 11.84 -0.95
CA GLN A 61 5.43 11.81 -1.42
C GLN A 61 4.48 12.47 -0.42
N GLY A 62 3.44 13.10 -0.91
CA GLY A 62 2.38 13.67 -0.09
C GLY A 62 2.88 14.73 0.88
N ARG A 63 2.87 14.42 2.17
CA ARG A 63 3.32 15.26 3.28
C ARG A 63 4.68 14.87 3.84
N SER A 64 5.27 13.79 3.32
CA SER A 64 6.61 13.34 3.70
C SER A 64 7.68 14.11 2.93
N GLY A 65 8.79 14.41 3.60
CA GLY A 65 9.99 14.95 2.96
C GLY A 65 10.93 13.86 2.46
N GLY A 66 12.15 14.27 2.13
CA GLY A 66 13.18 13.38 1.60
C GLY A 66 12.99 13.03 0.13
N GLN A 67 13.71 12.00 -0.32
CA GLN A 67 13.63 11.49 -1.69
C GLN A 67 12.76 10.24 -1.78
N PRO A 68 12.01 10.05 -2.87
CA PRO A 68 11.30 8.81 -3.12
C PRO A 68 12.26 7.61 -3.12
N PRO A 69 11.85 6.46 -2.55
CA PRO A 69 12.70 5.28 -2.54
C PRO A 69 12.98 4.78 -3.97
N GLU A 70 14.23 4.43 -4.24
CA GLU A 70 14.67 3.90 -5.53
C GLU A 70 14.34 2.42 -5.70
N SER A 71 14.06 1.71 -4.60
CA SER A 71 13.74 0.28 -4.59
C SER A 71 12.75 -0.08 -3.48
N VAL A 72 12.15 -1.26 -3.59
CA VAL A 72 11.31 -1.87 -2.55
C VAL A 72 12.09 -2.04 -1.26
N GLU A 73 13.33 -2.47 -1.36
CA GLU A 73 14.23 -2.74 -0.24
C GLU A 73 14.49 -1.47 0.58
N GLN A 74 14.80 -0.35 -0.09
CA GLN A 74 15.01 0.93 0.59
C GLN A 74 13.75 1.43 1.28
N ALA A 75 12.59 1.25 0.65
CA ALA A 75 11.31 1.60 1.27
C ALA A 75 10.99 0.71 2.49
N ALA A 76 11.33 -0.58 2.43
CA ALA A 76 11.19 -1.50 3.55
C ALA A 76 12.08 -1.09 4.75
N ASP A 77 13.32 -0.67 4.49
CA ASP A 77 14.23 -0.14 5.53
C ASP A 77 13.63 1.10 6.21
N THR A 78 12.95 1.97 5.44
CA THR A 78 12.26 3.14 6.01
C THR A 78 11.11 2.73 6.93
N VAL A 79 10.33 1.71 6.57
CA VAL A 79 9.24 1.20 7.43
C VAL A 79 9.80 0.62 8.73
N LEU A 80 10.88 -0.16 8.67
CA LEU A 80 11.52 -0.70 9.86
C LEU A 80 12.12 0.41 10.75
N ALA A 81 12.78 1.40 10.17
CA ALA A 81 13.30 2.56 10.89
C ALA A 81 12.19 3.41 11.54
N LEU A 82 11.00 3.50 10.92
CA LEU A 82 9.83 4.12 11.54
C LEU A 82 9.41 3.40 12.82
N LEU A 83 9.35 2.07 12.81
CA LEU A 83 9.02 1.28 14.00
C LEU A 83 10.06 1.50 15.10
N ASP A 84 11.35 1.54 14.75
CA ASP A 84 12.45 1.79 15.70
C ASP A 84 12.32 3.19 16.32
N THR A 85 12.08 4.21 15.50
CA THR A 85 11.94 5.61 15.95
C THR A 85 10.77 5.77 16.93
N LEU A 86 9.70 5.01 16.75
CA LEU A 86 8.51 5.08 17.60
C LEU A 86 8.55 4.09 18.79
N GLY A 87 9.61 3.29 18.91
CA GLY A 87 9.70 2.25 19.95
C GLY A 87 8.63 1.15 19.81
N VAL A 88 8.13 0.93 18.59
CA VAL A 88 7.15 -0.13 18.30
C VAL A 88 7.90 -1.44 18.11
N GLU A 89 7.79 -2.36 19.05
CA GLU A 89 8.49 -3.65 18.97
C GLU A 89 7.96 -4.55 17.85
N GLN A 90 6.64 -4.58 17.69
CA GLN A 90 5.97 -5.41 16.68
C GLN A 90 4.74 -4.70 16.12
N ALA A 91 4.50 -4.82 14.80
CA ALA A 91 3.35 -4.25 14.12
C ALA A 91 2.76 -5.19 13.08
N ALA A 92 1.48 -5.04 12.79
CA ALA A 92 0.88 -5.54 11.57
C ALA A 92 1.26 -4.60 10.40
N LEU A 93 1.72 -5.14 9.29
CA LEU A 93 2.01 -4.40 8.07
C LEU A 93 0.95 -4.69 7.01
N VAL A 94 0.28 -3.66 6.52
CA VAL A 94 -0.75 -3.78 5.48
C VAL A 94 -0.36 -2.87 4.31
N GLY A 95 -0.02 -3.47 3.18
CA GLY A 95 0.42 -2.74 2.00
C GLY A 95 -0.48 -2.96 0.80
N HIS A 96 -0.68 -1.90 0.00
CA HIS A 96 -1.39 -1.95 -1.27
C HIS A 96 -0.43 -1.82 -2.44
N SER A 97 -0.54 -2.69 -3.46
CA SER A 97 0.24 -2.59 -4.69
C SER A 97 1.75 -2.49 -4.40
N PHE A 98 2.43 -1.40 -4.79
CA PHE A 98 3.82 -1.12 -4.41
C PHE A 98 4.05 -1.27 -2.91
N GLY A 99 3.14 -0.73 -2.09
CA GLY A 99 3.19 -0.88 -0.63
C GLY A 99 3.11 -2.33 -0.15
N SER A 100 2.50 -3.24 -0.92
CA SER A 100 2.46 -4.67 -0.60
C SER A 100 3.83 -5.34 -0.74
N LEU A 101 4.61 -4.95 -1.74
CA LEU A 101 5.99 -5.43 -1.91
C LEU A 101 6.88 -4.89 -0.78
N ILE A 102 6.69 -3.63 -0.38
CA ILE A 102 7.40 -3.01 0.74
C ILE A 102 7.08 -3.74 2.05
N ALA A 103 5.80 -4.01 2.32
CA ALA A 103 5.38 -4.76 3.52
C ALA A 103 5.96 -6.18 3.54
N LEU A 104 5.95 -6.87 2.38
CA LEU A 104 6.52 -8.20 2.22
C LEU A 104 8.03 -8.20 2.50
N GLU A 105 8.78 -7.28 1.89
CA GLU A 105 10.23 -7.19 2.07
C GLU A 105 10.59 -6.85 3.52
N ALA A 106 9.87 -5.93 4.17
CA ALA A 106 10.07 -5.59 5.58
C ALA A 106 9.79 -6.79 6.50
N ALA A 107 8.74 -7.56 6.24
CA ALA A 107 8.41 -8.76 6.99
C ALA A 107 9.46 -9.88 6.82
N ALA A 108 10.03 -10.00 5.63
CA ALA A 108 11.10 -10.97 5.36
C ALA A 108 12.41 -10.61 6.06
N ARG A 109 12.77 -9.32 6.08
CA ARG A 109 14.01 -8.82 6.72
C ARG A 109 13.95 -8.85 8.24
N ALA A 110 12.78 -8.61 8.82
CA ALA A 110 12.61 -8.53 10.27
C ALA A 110 11.37 -9.31 10.72
N PRO A 111 11.35 -10.66 10.59
CA PRO A 111 10.16 -11.47 10.85
C PRO A 111 9.66 -11.38 12.30
N ALA A 112 10.53 -11.10 13.27
CA ALA A 112 10.12 -10.89 14.66
C ALA A 112 9.39 -9.56 14.90
N ARG A 113 9.53 -8.59 13.98
CA ARG A 113 8.93 -7.25 14.07
C ARG A 113 7.52 -7.18 13.45
N VAL A 114 7.08 -8.25 12.77
CA VAL A 114 5.80 -8.26 12.05
C VAL A 114 4.88 -9.33 12.60
N SER A 115 3.75 -8.89 13.17
CA SER A 115 2.73 -9.79 13.75
C SER A 115 1.81 -10.40 12.68
N HIS A 116 1.42 -9.59 11.68
CA HIS A 116 0.54 -9.97 10.58
C HIS A 116 0.95 -9.23 9.31
N LEU A 117 0.81 -9.88 8.17
CA LEU A 117 1.13 -9.31 6.86
C LEU A 117 -0.12 -9.26 5.97
N GLY A 118 -0.59 -8.07 5.62
CA GLY A 118 -1.69 -7.86 4.69
C GLY A 118 -1.18 -7.37 3.33
N LEU A 119 -1.36 -8.18 2.29
CA LEU A 119 -0.97 -7.89 0.90
C LEU A 119 -2.22 -7.62 0.07
N VAL A 120 -2.51 -6.34 -0.18
CA VAL A 120 -3.73 -5.88 -0.88
C VAL A 120 -3.37 -5.51 -2.31
N GLY A 121 -4.03 -6.12 -3.30
CA GLY A 121 -3.73 -5.88 -4.71
C GLY A 121 -2.27 -6.14 -5.04
N THR A 122 -1.74 -7.31 -4.66
CA THR A 122 -0.34 -7.70 -4.84
C THR A 122 -0.14 -8.60 -6.05
N ALA A 123 1.07 -8.58 -6.59
CA ALA A 123 1.54 -9.54 -7.60
C ALA A 123 3.05 -9.74 -7.47
N PHE A 124 3.52 -10.90 -7.90
CA PHE A 124 4.94 -11.11 -8.13
C PHE A 124 5.16 -12.05 -9.33
N PRO A 125 6.09 -11.71 -10.28
CA PRO A 125 6.72 -10.40 -10.39
C PRO A 125 5.70 -9.29 -10.67
N MET A 126 5.95 -8.06 -10.17
CA MET A 126 5.09 -6.90 -10.43
C MET A 126 5.66 -6.09 -11.61
N LYS A 127 5.57 -6.68 -12.79
CA LYS A 127 6.12 -6.08 -14.01
C LYS A 127 5.28 -4.91 -14.50
N VAL A 128 5.96 -3.86 -14.92
CA VAL A 128 5.36 -2.65 -15.48
C VAL A 128 5.61 -2.60 -16.98
N SER A 129 4.59 -2.32 -17.79
CA SER A 129 4.77 -2.26 -19.23
C SER A 129 5.77 -1.16 -19.63
N PRO A 130 6.61 -1.38 -20.66
CA PRO A 130 7.52 -0.34 -21.16
C PRO A 130 6.80 0.96 -21.52
N ALA A 131 5.60 0.86 -22.10
CA ALA A 131 4.78 2.01 -22.46
C ALA A 131 4.38 2.85 -21.22
N LEU A 132 4.09 2.21 -20.09
CA LEU A 132 3.74 2.90 -18.86
C LEU A 132 4.98 3.53 -18.20
N LEU A 133 6.12 2.83 -18.18
CA LEU A 133 7.38 3.39 -17.67
C LEU A 133 7.83 4.59 -18.49
N GLU A 134 7.79 4.49 -19.82
CA GLU A 134 8.13 5.61 -20.69
C GLU A 134 7.12 6.76 -20.57
N GLY A 135 5.82 6.42 -20.55
CA GLY A 135 4.73 7.37 -20.42
C GLY A 135 4.78 8.15 -19.10
N SER A 136 5.22 7.53 -18.00
CA SER A 136 5.38 8.20 -16.70
C SER A 136 6.35 9.38 -16.75
N VAL A 137 7.30 9.37 -17.69
CA VAL A 137 8.29 10.46 -17.91
C VAL A 137 7.84 11.40 -19.00
N LYS A 138 7.47 10.87 -20.18
CA LYS A 138 7.23 11.68 -21.40
C LYS A 138 5.81 12.24 -21.50
N ALA A 139 4.83 11.54 -20.94
CA ALA A 139 3.41 11.92 -21.04
C ALA A 139 2.64 11.51 -19.75
N PRO A 140 3.00 12.08 -18.57
CA PRO A 140 2.50 11.61 -17.28
C PRO A 140 0.97 11.69 -17.17
N GLU A 141 0.31 12.65 -17.77
CA GLU A 141 -1.15 12.76 -17.78
C GLU A 141 -1.83 11.60 -18.52
N GLN A 142 -1.24 11.15 -19.62
CA GLN A 142 -1.76 10.01 -20.39
C GLN A 142 -1.49 8.71 -19.62
N ALA A 143 -0.32 8.58 -19.01
CA ALA A 143 0.04 7.45 -18.18
C ALA A 143 -0.87 7.35 -16.93
N ILE A 144 -1.19 8.47 -16.26
CA ILE A 144 -2.18 8.54 -15.18
C ILE A 144 -3.57 8.06 -15.67
N ALA A 145 -3.99 8.51 -16.85
CA ALA A 145 -5.27 8.06 -17.40
C ALA A 145 -5.29 6.55 -17.66
N MET A 146 -4.19 5.98 -18.15
CA MET A 146 -4.02 4.55 -18.36
C MET A 146 -4.09 3.78 -17.03
N VAL A 147 -3.30 4.18 -16.02
CA VAL A 147 -3.33 3.58 -14.68
C VAL A 147 -4.74 3.61 -14.12
N ASN A 148 -5.44 4.73 -14.27
CA ASN A 148 -6.78 4.89 -13.73
C ASN A 148 -7.79 3.95 -14.39
N VAL A 149 -7.70 3.74 -15.70
CA VAL A 149 -8.55 2.78 -16.43
C VAL A 149 -8.31 1.35 -15.93
N PHE A 150 -7.06 0.93 -15.82
CA PHE A 150 -6.72 -0.45 -15.40
C PHE A 150 -6.90 -0.69 -13.90
N SER A 151 -6.96 0.37 -13.09
CA SER A 151 -7.14 0.25 -11.64
C SER A 151 -8.58 0.09 -11.19
N HIS A 152 -9.58 0.33 -12.04
CA HIS A 152 -10.97 0.22 -11.66
C HIS A 152 -11.68 -0.91 -12.40
N SER A 153 -12.57 -1.61 -11.69
CA SER A 153 -13.39 -2.70 -12.26
C SER A 153 -14.38 -2.19 -13.30
N THR A 154 -14.82 -0.93 -13.15
CA THR A 154 -15.72 -0.23 -14.05
C THR A 154 -15.48 1.27 -13.97
N LEU A 155 -15.76 1.99 -15.08
CA LEU A 155 -15.70 3.46 -15.13
C LEU A 155 -16.84 4.13 -14.32
N CYS A 156 -17.87 3.39 -14.01
CA CYS A 156 -19.03 3.82 -13.24
C CYS A 156 -19.32 2.81 -12.12
N PRO A 157 -18.46 2.77 -11.07
CA PRO A 157 -18.72 1.89 -9.95
C PRO A 157 -20.05 2.22 -9.29
N PRO A 158 -20.75 1.23 -8.71
CA PRO A 158 -22.01 1.47 -8.02
C PRO A 158 -21.80 2.54 -6.94
N PRO A 159 -22.84 3.30 -6.59
CA PRO A 159 -22.78 4.25 -5.48
C PRO A 159 -22.35 3.49 -4.23
N SER A 160 -21.11 3.67 -3.87
CA SER A 160 -20.51 2.97 -2.74
C SER A 160 -20.70 3.76 -1.45
N ALA A 161 -20.08 3.28 -0.37
CA ALA A 161 -20.00 3.92 0.94
C ALA A 161 -19.58 5.40 0.92
N LEU A 162 -19.06 5.91 -0.18
CA LEU A 162 -18.68 7.33 -0.35
C LEU A 162 -19.86 8.26 -0.64
N GLY A 163 -21.07 7.72 -0.80
CA GLY A 163 -22.29 8.48 -0.98
C GLY A 163 -22.66 8.77 -2.44
N PRO A 164 -23.94 9.16 -2.69
CA PRO A 164 -24.44 9.47 -4.01
C PRO A 164 -23.64 10.63 -4.66
N GLY A 165 -23.35 10.50 -5.95
CA GLY A 165 -22.65 11.52 -6.72
C GLY A 165 -21.12 11.51 -6.57
N THR A 166 -20.53 10.63 -5.76
CA THR A 166 -19.08 10.50 -5.69
C THR A 166 -18.55 9.76 -6.91
N TRP A 167 -17.69 10.43 -7.65
CA TRP A 167 -17.03 9.84 -8.81
C TRP A 167 -15.65 9.30 -8.43
N LEU A 168 -15.56 8.01 -8.10
CA LEU A 168 -14.33 7.36 -7.64
C LEU A 168 -13.19 7.50 -8.65
N TYR A 169 -13.50 7.31 -9.93
CA TYR A 169 -12.53 7.45 -11.01
C TYR A 169 -11.91 8.85 -11.07
N GLY A 170 -12.74 9.90 -10.94
CA GLY A 170 -12.27 11.28 -10.89
C GLY A 170 -11.46 11.60 -9.64
N ALA A 171 -11.87 11.07 -8.49
CA ALA A 171 -11.16 11.25 -7.23
C ALA A 171 -9.76 10.59 -7.28
N SER A 172 -9.67 9.37 -7.80
CA SER A 172 -8.40 8.66 -8.01
C SER A 172 -7.47 9.44 -8.95
N ARG A 173 -7.99 9.92 -10.08
CA ARG A 173 -7.21 10.75 -11.01
C ARG A 173 -6.70 12.04 -10.37
N ALA A 174 -7.53 12.71 -9.55
CA ALA A 174 -7.14 13.93 -8.84
C ALA A 174 -6.04 13.63 -7.80
N LEU A 175 -6.13 12.49 -7.09
CA LEU A 175 -5.11 12.05 -6.15
C LEU A 175 -3.77 11.80 -6.87
N MET A 176 -3.76 11.03 -7.96
CA MET A 176 -2.54 10.73 -8.72
C MET A 176 -1.84 12.00 -9.23
N ARG A 177 -2.62 13.00 -9.73
CA ARG A 177 -2.08 14.31 -10.13
C ARG A 177 -1.48 15.08 -8.96
N ARG A 178 -2.14 15.06 -7.81
CA ARG A 178 -1.62 15.69 -6.60
C ARG A 178 -0.31 15.05 -6.16
N MET A 179 -0.20 13.71 -6.24
CA MET A 179 1.03 13.02 -5.90
C MET A 179 2.16 13.32 -6.88
N LEU A 180 1.88 13.32 -8.18
CA LEU A 180 2.88 13.71 -9.18
C LEU A 180 3.42 15.13 -8.91
N ALA A 181 2.56 16.05 -8.48
CA ALA A 181 2.95 17.43 -8.18
C ALA A 181 3.54 17.64 -6.77
N SER A 182 3.55 16.62 -5.90
CA SER A 182 3.99 16.75 -4.51
C SER A 182 5.51 16.84 -4.36
N ASN A 183 6.27 16.42 -5.37
CA ASN A 183 7.72 16.51 -5.40
C ASN A 183 8.16 17.19 -6.69
N ALA A 184 8.83 18.33 -6.56
CA ALA A 184 9.30 19.11 -7.72
C ALA A 184 10.60 18.55 -8.32
N ASP A 185 11.41 17.87 -7.51
CA ASP A 185 12.76 17.46 -7.88
C ASP A 185 12.78 16.03 -8.46
N THR A 186 11.83 15.19 -8.08
CA THR A 186 11.82 13.78 -8.48
C THR A 186 10.43 13.35 -8.96
N ASN A 187 10.40 12.66 -10.09
CA ASN A 187 9.18 12.07 -10.61
C ASN A 187 8.79 10.82 -9.78
N VAL A 188 7.95 11.02 -8.76
CA VAL A 188 7.48 9.97 -7.86
C VAL A 188 6.68 8.86 -8.58
N PHE A 189 6.07 9.19 -9.71
CA PHE A 189 5.38 8.24 -10.56
C PHE A 189 6.37 7.22 -11.14
N HIS A 190 7.39 7.74 -11.83
CA HIS A 190 8.41 6.90 -12.44
C HIS A 190 9.19 6.08 -11.41
N ALA A 191 9.59 6.72 -10.30
CA ALA A 191 10.34 6.05 -9.24
C ALA A 191 9.58 4.85 -8.67
N GLY A 192 8.30 5.01 -8.29
CA GLY A 192 7.49 3.93 -7.72
C GLY A 192 7.27 2.77 -8.70
N PHE A 193 6.96 3.06 -9.98
CA PHE A 193 6.76 2.01 -10.98
C PHE A 193 8.05 1.30 -11.35
N LYS A 194 9.18 2.02 -11.42
CA LYS A 194 10.50 1.42 -11.63
C LYS A 194 10.90 0.50 -10.48
N ALA A 195 10.64 0.90 -9.23
CA ALA A 195 10.89 0.06 -8.07
C ALA A 195 10.07 -1.23 -8.09
N CYS A 196 8.79 -1.17 -8.49
CA CYS A 196 7.96 -2.38 -8.69
C CYS A 196 8.55 -3.29 -9.76
N ASP A 197 8.90 -2.74 -10.93
CA ASP A 197 9.39 -3.52 -12.08
C ASP A 197 10.73 -4.21 -11.82
N SER A 198 11.60 -3.55 -11.05
CA SER A 198 12.94 -4.05 -10.74
C SER A 198 12.99 -5.03 -9.57
N TYR A 199 11.96 -5.08 -8.72
CA TYR A 199 11.95 -5.96 -7.55
C TYR A 199 11.98 -7.44 -7.94
N ALA A 200 12.97 -8.17 -7.40
CA ALA A 200 13.25 -9.55 -7.79
C ALA A 200 13.21 -10.56 -6.64
N ASN A 201 13.02 -10.09 -5.37
CA ASN A 201 13.16 -10.94 -4.17
C ASN A 201 11.83 -11.56 -3.67
N GLY A 202 10.70 -11.38 -4.37
CA GLY A 202 9.37 -11.65 -3.80
C GLY A 202 9.13 -13.09 -3.34
N GLU A 203 9.57 -14.11 -4.07
CA GLU A 203 9.39 -15.51 -3.67
C GLU A 203 10.24 -15.86 -2.45
N GLN A 204 11.51 -15.43 -2.44
CA GLN A 204 12.43 -15.64 -1.32
C GLN A 204 11.94 -14.89 -0.08
N ALA A 205 11.49 -13.64 -0.26
CA ALA A 205 10.91 -12.85 0.81
C ALA A 205 9.66 -13.55 1.38
N MET A 206 8.75 -14.04 0.52
CA MET A 206 7.54 -14.74 0.99
C MET A 206 7.88 -16.01 1.78
N ALA A 207 8.87 -16.78 1.34
CA ALA A 207 9.33 -17.97 2.04
C ALA A 207 9.96 -17.66 3.43
N ALA A 208 10.49 -16.44 3.60
CA ALA A 208 11.10 -15.98 4.85
C ALA A 208 10.08 -15.38 5.83
N VAL A 209 8.83 -15.10 5.40
CA VAL A 209 7.79 -14.59 6.29
C VAL A 209 7.31 -15.66 7.25
N HIS A 210 7.22 -15.32 8.55
CA HIS A 210 6.82 -16.26 9.60
C HIS A 210 5.40 -16.00 10.14
N CYS A 211 4.90 -14.79 10.00
CA CYS A 211 3.57 -14.41 10.50
C CYS A 211 2.43 -14.85 9.56
N PRO A 212 1.19 -14.90 10.05
CA PRO A 212 0.01 -15.04 9.21
C PRO A 212 0.00 -13.99 8.09
N THR A 213 -0.37 -14.41 6.88
CA THR A 213 -0.37 -13.55 5.70
C THR A 213 -1.74 -13.58 5.00
N LEU A 214 -2.35 -12.41 4.83
CA LEU A 214 -3.57 -12.21 4.06
C LEU A 214 -3.23 -11.69 2.66
N PHE A 215 -3.71 -12.38 1.64
CA PHE A 215 -3.78 -11.89 0.26
C PHE A 215 -5.20 -11.41 -0.02
N LEU A 216 -5.39 -10.10 -0.16
CA LEU A 216 -6.67 -9.51 -0.49
C LEU A 216 -6.64 -9.03 -1.94
N VAL A 217 -7.41 -9.69 -2.80
CA VAL A 217 -7.32 -9.53 -4.26
C VAL A 217 -8.64 -9.12 -4.89
N GLY A 218 -8.58 -8.22 -5.87
CA GLY A 218 -9.72 -7.82 -6.66
C GLY A 218 -9.99 -8.83 -7.79
N ARG A 219 -11.26 -9.25 -7.97
CA ARG A 219 -11.64 -10.17 -9.05
C ARG A 219 -11.40 -9.59 -10.44
N HIS A 220 -11.51 -8.27 -10.54
CA HIS A 220 -11.40 -7.52 -11.80
C HIS A 220 -10.11 -6.71 -11.89
N ASP A 221 -9.14 -7.00 -11.02
CA ASP A 221 -7.85 -6.31 -11.00
C ASP A 221 -7.04 -6.63 -12.24
N GLN A 222 -6.81 -5.61 -13.08
CA GLN A 222 -6.04 -5.72 -14.32
C GLN A 222 -4.57 -5.31 -14.11
N MET A 223 -4.25 -4.63 -13.00
CA MET A 223 -2.89 -4.23 -12.65
C MET A 223 -2.13 -5.38 -11.99
N THR A 224 -2.76 -6.05 -11.03
CA THR A 224 -2.21 -7.20 -10.28
C THR A 224 -3.20 -8.37 -10.28
N PRO A 225 -3.28 -9.12 -11.39
CA PRO A 225 -4.26 -10.19 -11.54
C PRO A 225 -4.16 -11.23 -10.41
N SER A 226 -5.30 -11.71 -9.91
CA SER A 226 -5.38 -12.62 -8.75
C SER A 226 -4.54 -13.89 -8.89
N ARG A 227 -4.30 -14.35 -10.13
CA ARG A 227 -3.41 -15.49 -10.42
C ARG A 227 -1.96 -15.26 -9.96
N ALA A 228 -1.45 -14.03 -10.07
CA ALA A 228 -0.09 -13.69 -9.67
C ALA A 228 0.05 -13.65 -8.13
N ALA A 229 -0.97 -13.14 -7.44
CA ALA A 229 -1.06 -13.21 -5.98
C ALA A 229 -1.12 -14.66 -5.48
N LYS A 230 -1.92 -15.52 -6.15
CA LYS A 230 -2.02 -16.96 -5.82
C LYS A 230 -0.69 -17.70 -6.03
N ALA A 231 0.06 -17.34 -7.08
CA ALA A 231 1.39 -17.90 -7.31
C ALA A 231 2.36 -17.52 -6.18
N LEU A 232 2.36 -16.24 -5.76
CA LEU A 232 3.18 -15.79 -4.63
C LEU A 232 2.75 -16.47 -3.31
N ALA A 233 1.44 -16.63 -3.08
CA ALA A 233 0.90 -17.26 -1.88
C ALA A 233 1.32 -18.73 -1.72
N ALA A 234 1.68 -19.42 -2.82
CA ALA A 234 2.19 -20.79 -2.75
C ALA A 234 3.56 -20.89 -2.03
N HIS A 235 4.28 -19.80 -1.87
CA HIS A 235 5.53 -19.72 -1.12
C HIS A 235 5.32 -19.35 0.36
N ALA A 236 4.10 -18.94 0.75
CA ALA A 236 3.80 -18.54 2.12
C ALA A 236 3.62 -19.74 3.04
N ARG A 237 4.05 -19.62 4.30
CA ARG A 237 3.84 -20.64 5.33
C ARG A 237 2.39 -20.68 5.81
N LEU A 238 1.79 -19.51 6.01
CA LEU A 238 0.43 -19.32 6.54
C LEU A 238 -0.29 -18.28 5.68
N ALA A 239 -0.93 -18.71 4.59
CA ALA A 239 -1.63 -17.83 3.66
C ALA A 239 -3.15 -17.99 3.75
N LYS A 240 -3.85 -16.84 3.79
CA LYS A 240 -5.29 -16.72 3.60
C LYS A 240 -5.53 -15.85 2.37
N ILE A 241 -6.35 -16.30 1.44
CA ILE A 241 -6.69 -15.55 0.22
C ILE A 241 -8.16 -15.15 0.30
N VAL A 242 -8.43 -13.85 0.17
CA VAL A 242 -9.79 -13.30 0.12
C VAL A 242 -9.95 -12.54 -1.19
N GLU A 243 -10.96 -12.89 -1.97
CA GLU A 243 -11.32 -12.20 -3.21
C GLU A 243 -12.50 -11.28 -2.98
N VAL A 244 -12.36 -10.02 -3.40
CA VAL A 244 -13.44 -9.02 -3.36
C VAL A 244 -13.88 -8.60 -4.77
N ASN A 245 -15.09 -8.11 -4.90
CA ASN A 245 -15.66 -7.67 -6.18
C ASN A 245 -15.18 -6.24 -6.50
N ALA A 246 -13.88 -6.09 -6.84
CA ALA A 246 -13.24 -4.82 -7.12
C ALA A 246 -12.16 -4.98 -8.20
N GLY A 247 -11.68 -3.87 -8.75
CA GLY A 247 -10.42 -3.77 -9.50
C GLY A 247 -9.23 -3.63 -8.56
N HIS A 248 -8.20 -2.91 -9.02
CA HIS A 248 -6.99 -2.62 -8.25
C HIS A 248 -7.22 -1.60 -7.12
N SER A 249 -8.21 -0.74 -7.26
CA SER A 249 -8.58 0.28 -6.25
C SER A 249 -9.50 -0.30 -5.17
N LEU A 250 -9.11 -1.44 -4.57
CA LEU A 250 -9.95 -2.22 -3.65
C LEU A 250 -10.54 -1.38 -2.51
N MET A 251 -9.72 -0.51 -1.89
CA MET A 251 -10.10 0.28 -0.72
C MET A 251 -11.22 1.28 -1.02
N THR A 252 -11.38 1.67 -2.29
CA THR A 252 -12.41 2.62 -2.72
C THR A 252 -13.59 1.95 -3.40
N GLU A 253 -13.37 0.84 -4.12
CA GLU A 253 -14.44 0.11 -4.80
C GLU A 253 -15.20 -0.86 -3.89
N ALA A 254 -14.50 -1.44 -2.90
CA ALA A 254 -15.06 -2.41 -1.95
C ALA A 254 -14.59 -2.11 -0.51
N PRO A 255 -14.85 -0.88 0.02
CA PRO A 255 -14.27 -0.42 1.29
C PRO A 255 -14.68 -1.27 2.50
N ASP A 256 -15.93 -1.75 2.53
CA ASP A 256 -16.46 -2.54 3.63
C ASP A 256 -15.89 -3.97 3.61
N GLU A 257 -15.82 -4.60 2.44
CA GLU A 257 -15.22 -5.93 2.28
C GLU A 257 -13.73 -5.92 2.63
N VAL A 258 -13.01 -4.86 2.22
CA VAL A 258 -11.59 -4.66 2.60
C VAL A 258 -11.47 -4.48 4.10
N LEU A 259 -12.33 -3.65 4.71
CA LEU A 259 -12.32 -3.43 6.16
C LEU A 259 -12.61 -4.72 6.92
N PHE A 260 -13.64 -5.46 6.54
CA PHE A 260 -14.03 -6.69 7.24
C PHE A 260 -12.97 -7.77 7.11
N ALA A 261 -12.38 -7.94 5.92
CA ALA A 261 -11.29 -8.89 5.73
C ALA A 261 -10.06 -8.56 6.60
N LEU A 262 -9.67 -7.29 6.67
CA LEU A 262 -8.55 -6.84 7.52
C LEU A 262 -8.88 -6.97 9.01
N ARG A 263 -10.09 -6.57 9.43
CA ARG A 263 -10.55 -6.67 10.81
C ARG A 263 -10.50 -8.11 11.32
N ASP A 264 -11.10 -9.01 10.55
CA ASP A 264 -11.20 -10.42 10.95
C ASP A 264 -9.84 -11.10 10.94
N PHE A 265 -8.96 -10.74 10.01
CA PHE A 265 -7.60 -11.24 9.92
C PHE A 265 -6.69 -10.73 11.04
N LEU A 266 -6.76 -9.46 11.40
CA LEU A 266 -5.91 -8.86 12.44
C LEU A 266 -6.41 -9.19 13.87
N ALA A 267 -7.58 -9.80 14.01
CA ALA A 267 -8.12 -10.29 15.29
C ALA A 267 -7.75 -11.77 15.57
N GLU A 268 -7.17 -12.48 14.62
CA GLU A 268 -6.67 -13.86 14.76
C GLU A 268 -5.37 -13.88 15.56
#